data_33496d38b2994c922541e5182c231afa
#
_entry.id   33496d38b2994c922541e5182c231afa
#
_cell.length_a   1.000
_cell.length_b   1.000
_cell.length_c   1.000
_cell.angle_alpha   90.00
_cell.angle_beta   90.00
_cell.angle_gamma   90.00
#
_symmetry.space_group_name_H-M   'P 1'
#
loop_
_entity.id
_entity.type
_entity.pdbx_description
1 polymer ?
#
loop_
_entity_poly.entity_id
_entity_poly.type
_entity_poly.pdbx_seq_one_letter_code
_entity_poly.pdbx_strand_id
1 'polypeptide(L)'
;MLHKTKGLVLRSVKYGDTSLIVSIYTELFGLQSYMVNGVRTFSSKQPYRANMFQPSSLLDMVVYHNDRSTLQRIKEFKWAVVYEDIYQNIHKNTVALFMSEVIQKCLTQPEANPDLFNFLEDAFIHLDRSKGMVTANFPLFFLTHLAHFFGFRLNDNYSESEHILDLQEGVFLPNHPAHPFFLDMPMSTCA
;
A
#
# COMPACT_ATOMS: atom_id res chain seq x y z
N MET A 1 25.46 4.60 4.28
CA MET A 1 25.37 4.34 5.72
C MET A 1 24.43 3.14 5.95
N LEU A 2 24.54 2.41 7.07
CA LEU A 2 23.62 1.30 7.38
C LEU A 2 22.47 1.82 8.23
N HIS A 3 21.23 1.47 7.85
CA HIS A 3 20.03 1.88 8.57
C HIS A 3 19.11 0.68 8.79
N LYS A 4 18.43 0.67 9.94
CA LYS A 4 17.32 -0.25 10.20
C LYS A 4 16.03 0.47 9.87
N THR A 5 15.17 -0.16 9.08
CA THR A 5 13.87 0.39 8.69
C THR A 5 12.89 -0.74 8.41
N LYS A 6 11.60 -0.49 8.62
CA LYS A 6 10.54 -1.32 8.06
C LYS A 6 10.31 -0.96 6.60
N GLY A 7 9.74 -1.87 5.84
CA GLY A 7 9.37 -1.62 4.45
C GLY A 7 8.23 -2.50 3.97
N LEU A 8 7.35 -1.89 3.20
CA LEU A 8 6.24 -2.54 2.52
C LEU A 8 6.65 -2.78 1.06
N VAL A 9 6.66 -4.03 0.64
CA VAL A 9 6.96 -4.41 -0.74
C VAL A 9 5.78 -4.07 -1.65
N LEU A 10 6.00 -3.23 -2.65
CA LEU A 10 4.98 -2.85 -3.62
C LEU A 10 5.10 -3.60 -4.94
N ARG A 11 6.33 -3.83 -5.41
CA ARG A 11 6.60 -4.50 -6.67
C ARG A 11 7.91 -5.26 -6.62
N SER A 12 7.96 -6.42 -7.29
CA SER A 12 9.16 -7.22 -7.44
C SER A 12 9.34 -7.65 -8.89
N VAL A 13 10.53 -7.45 -9.43
CA VAL A 13 10.88 -7.79 -10.82
C VAL A 13 12.14 -8.66 -10.82
N LYS A 14 12.13 -9.73 -11.62
CA LYS A 14 13.31 -10.58 -11.80
C LYS A 14 14.43 -9.80 -12.49
N TYR A 15 15.63 -9.93 -11.96
CA TYR A 15 16.84 -9.31 -12.52
C TYR A 15 17.97 -10.34 -12.58
N GLY A 16 18.44 -10.63 -13.80
CA GLY A 16 19.38 -11.72 -14.03
C GLY A 16 18.86 -13.07 -13.54
N ASP A 17 19.77 -14.01 -13.27
CA ASP A 17 19.42 -15.39 -12.93
C ASP A 17 18.95 -15.55 -11.49
N THR A 18 19.52 -14.80 -10.55
CA THR A 18 19.37 -15.05 -9.11
C THR A 18 18.84 -13.87 -8.30
N SER A 19 18.75 -12.69 -8.91
CA SER A 19 18.43 -11.43 -8.21
C SER A 19 17.02 -10.93 -8.47
N LEU A 20 16.57 -10.00 -7.63
CA LEU A 20 15.35 -9.22 -7.79
C LEU A 20 15.67 -7.72 -7.73
N ILE A 21 14.94 -6.91 -8.47
CA ILE A 21 14.77 -5.48 -8.20
C ILE A 21 13.39 -5.30 -7.58
N VAL A 22 13.35 -4.68 -6.40
CA VAL A 22 12.14 -4.58 -5.58
C VAL A 22 11.88 -3.12 -5.26
N SER A 23 10.66 -2.65 -5.53
CA SER A 23 10.18 -1.34 -5.08
C SER A 23 9.55 -1.51 -3.71
N ILE A 24 10.09 -0.80 -2.72
CA ILE A 24 9.68 -0.89 -1.32
C ILE A 24 9.39 0.51 -0.80
N TYR A 25 8.22 0.70 -0.20
CA TYR A 25 7.93 1.89 0.58
C TYR A 25 8.47 1.69 1.99
N THR A 26 9.46 2.49 2.38
CA THR A 26 10.15 2.36 3.65
C THR A 26 9.73 3.46 4.62
N GLU A 27 9.71 3.15 5.91
CA GLU A 27 9.39 4.09 6.99
C GLU A 27 10.34 5.30 6.99
N LEU A 28 11.65 5.07 6.79
CA LEU A 28 12.68 6.10 6.92
C LEU A 28 12.98 6.87 5.62
N PHE A 29 12.77 6.26 4.45
CA PHE A 29 13.25 6.81 3.18
C PHE A 29 12.17 6.89 2.11
N GLY A 30 10.90 6.64 2.45
CA GLY A 30 9.81 6.59 1.49
C GLY A 30 10.01 5.51 0.42
N LEU A 31 9.57 5.78 -0.80
CA LEU A 31 9.65 4.83 -1.91
C LEU A 31 11.08 4.71 -2.42
N GLN A 32 11.63 3.50 -2.35
CA GLN A 32 12.99 3.18 -2.78
C GLN A 32 13.02 1.92 -3.64
N SER A 33 13.98 1.87 -4.58
CA SER A 33 14.29 0.64 -5.34
C SER A 33 15.49 -0.07 -4.72
N TYR A 34 15.36 -1.37 -4.51
CA TYR A 34 16.40 -2.19 -3.92
C TYR A 34 16.80 -3.33 -4.83
N MET A 35 18.12 -3.57 -4.96
CA MET A 35 18.65 -4.79 -5.55
C MET A 35 18.84 -5.84 -4.44
N VAL A 36 18.25 -7.01 -4.62
CA VAL A 36 18.35 -8.15 -3.71
C VAL A 36 18.99 -9.32 -4.45
N ASN A 37 20.23 -9.60 -4.11
CA ASN A 37 21.03 -10.62 -4.79
C ASN A 37 20.82 -12.02 -4.19
N GLY A 38 20.85 -13.05 -5.05
CA GLY A 38 20.92 -14.47 -4.62
C GLY A 38 19.66 -15.01 -3.95
N VAL A 39 18.51 -14.31 -4.03
CA VAL A 39 17.26 -14.74 -3.37
C VAL A 39 16.45 -15.74 -4.18
N ARG A 40 16.75 -15.88 -5.48
CA ARG A 40 16.10 -16.85 -6.38
C ARG A 40 16.86 -18.16 -6.51
N THR A 41 18.01 -18.29 -5.86
CA THR A 41 18.73 -19.56 -5.80
C THR A 41 18.10 -20.46 -4.75
N PHE A 42 17.87 -21.73 -5.13
CA PHE A 42 17.45 -22.74 -4.16
C PHE A 42 18.60 -23.03 -3.20
N SER A 43 18.38 -22.81 -1.92
CA SER A 43 19.32 -23.21 -0.86
C SER A 43 18.56 -24.02 0.17
N SER A 44 19.08 -25.20 0.49
CA SER A 44 18.52 -26.07 1.55
C SER A 44 18.50 -25.40 2.93
N LYS A 45 19.37 -24.38 3.15
CA LYS A 45 19.41 -23.62 4.42
C LYS A 45 18.39 -22.48 4.50
N GLN A 46 17.94 -21.95 3.36
CA GLN A 46 16.98 -20.84 3.28
C GLN A 46 16.13 -20.98 2.02
N PRO A 47 15.22 -21.95 1.98
CA PRO A 47 14.28 -22.09 0.88
C PRO A 47 13.32 -20.89 0.85
N TYR A 48 12.92 -20.48 -0.36
CA TYR A 48 11.85 -19.47 -0.56
C TYR A 48 12.14 -18.03 -0.14
N ARG A 49 13.42 -17.60 -0.07
CA ARG A 49 13.76 -16.20 0.22
C ARG A 49 13.10 -15.20 -0.76
N ALA A 50 12.93 -15.58 -2.01
CA ALA A 50 12.25 -14.76 -3.01
C ALA A 50 10.78 -14.46 -2.64
N ASN A 51 10.09 -15.38 -1.96
CA ASN A 51 8.70 -15.21 -1.55
C ASN A 51 8.52 -14.09 -0.51
N MET A 52 9.57 -13.71 0.19
CA MET A 52 9.53 -12.58 1.12
C MET A 52 9.40 -11.23 0.41
N PHE A 53 9.71 -11.18 -0.89
CA PHE A 53 9.62 -9.97 -1.71
C PHE A 53 8.40 -9.94 -2.63
N GLN A 54 7.35 -10.69 -2.32
CA GLN A 54 6.09 -10.56 -3.02
C GLN A 54 5.36 -9.27 -2.60
N PRO A 55 4.54 -8.68 -3.48
CA PRO A 55 3.77 -7.48 -3.13
C PRO A 55 2.97 -7.67 -1.84
N SER A 56 2.76 -6.61 -1.10
CA SER A 56 2.15 -6.55 0.23
C SER A 56 2.97 -7.09 1.41
N SER A 57 4.14 -7.71 1.17
CA SER A 57 5.01 -8.17 2.26
C SER A 57 5.52 -7.00 3.11
N LEU A 58 5.41 -7.15 4.44
CA LEU A 58 6.01 -6.25 5.43
C LEU A 58 7.30 -6.85 5.99
N LEU A 59 8.40 -6.11 5.85
CA LEU A 59 9.73 -6.56 6.20
C LEU A 59 10.42 -5.61 7.19
N ASP A 60 11.13 -6.20 8.16
CA ASP A 60 12.20 -5.52 8.90
C ASP A 60 13.50 -5.66 8.11
N MET A 61 14.16 -4.54 7.82
CA MET A 61 15.32 -4.53 6.94
C MET A 61 16.49 -3.77 7.55
N VAL A 62 17.70 -4.21 7.20
CA VAL A 62 18.93 -3.43 7.33
C VAL A 62 19.41 -3.07 5.93
N VAL A 63 19.45 -1.80 5.61
CA VAL A 63 19.71 -1.31 4.25
C VAL A 63 20.95 -0.43 4.19
N TYR A 64 21.65 -0.47 3.06
CA TYR A 64 22.62 0.55 2.68
C TYR A 64 21.85 1.67 1.97
N HIS A 65 21.86 2.88 2.55
CA HIS A 65 21.22 4.02 1.92
C HIS A 65 22.27 5.05 1.47
N ASN A 66 22.10 5.52 0.23
CA ASN A 66 22.91 6.54 -0.39
C ASN A 66 22.00 7.43 -1.26
N ASP A 67 21.86 8.70 -0.89
CA ASP A 67 21.01 9.69 -1.57
C ASP A 67 21.36 9.92 -3.04
N ARG A 68 22.60 9.60 -3.44
CA ARG A 68 23.07 9.74 -4.82
C ARG A 68 22.76 8.55 -5.70
N SER A 69 22.20 7.47 -5.14
CA SER A 69 21.93 6.23 -5.87
C SER A 69 20.43 6.00 -5.99
N THR A 70 19.95 5.74 -7.19
CA THR A 70 18.56 5.34 -7.46
C THR A 70 18.29 3.87 -7.14
N LEU A 71 19.33 3.07 -6.96
CA LEU A 71 19.22 1.64 -6.64
C LEU A 71 20.02 1.33 -5.39
N GLN A 72 19.30 1.01 -4.33
CA GLN A 72 19.84 0.72 -3.01
C GLN A 72 20.14 -0.79 -2.84
N ARG A 73 20.71 -1.18 -1.69
CA ARG A 73 20.98 -2.59 -1.36
C ARG A 73 20.45 -2.96 0.01
N ILE A 74 19.88 -4.14 0.12
CA ILE A 74 19.47 -4.72 1.40
C ILE A 74 20.62 -5.62 1.90
N LYS A 75 21.04 -5.42 3.14
CA LYS A 75 22.03 -6.25 3.82
C LYS A 75 21.36 -7.45 4.49
N GLU A 76 20.31 -7.18 5.25
CA GLU A 76 19.56 -8.17 6.04
C GLU A 76 18.07 -7.86 5.95
N PHE A 77 17.25 -8.91 6.00
CA PHE A 77 15.80 -8.79 6.00
C PHE A 77 15.15 -9.97 6.71
N LYS A 78 14.03 -9.72 7.34
CA LYS A 78 13.14 -10.72 7.93
C LYS A 78 11.70 -10.23 7.83
N TRP A 79 10.74 -11.12 8.05
CA TRP A 79 9.34 -10.72 8.16
C TRP A 79 9.14 -9.78 9.36
N ALA A 80 8.52 -8.62 9.15
CA ALA A 80 8.00 -7.79 10.22
C ALA A 80 6.63 -8.33 10.67
N VAL A 81 5.81 -8.77 9.69
CA VAL A 81 4.51 -9.40 9.92
C VAL A 81 4.41 -10.65 9.06
N VAL A 82 3.93 -11.75 9.63
CA VAL A 82 3.55 -12.97 8.91
C VAL A 82 2.02 -12.99 8.85
N TYR A 83 1.48 -12.77 7.65
CA TYR A 83 0.03 -12.83 7.43
C TYR A 83 -0.50 -14.25 7.55
N GLU A 84 -1.66 -14.37 8.17
CA GLU A 84 -2.34 -15.66 8.36
C GLU A 84 -3.17 -16.04 7.12
N ASP A 85 -3.78 -15.05 6.45
CA ASP A 85 -4.84 -15.28 5.49
C ASP A 85 -4.65 -14.58 4.13
N ILE A 86 -3.97 -13.41 4.07
CA ILE A 86 -3.81 -12.64 2.82
C ILE A 86 -3.30 -13.50 1.65
N TYR A 87 -2.32 -14.37 1.86
CA TYR A 87 -1.74 -15.16 0.78
C TYR A 87 -2.48 -16.48 0.51
N GLN A 88 -3.40 -16.89 1.39
CA GLN A 88 -4.17 -18.13 1.26
C GLN A 88 -5.58 -17.86 0.74
N ASN A 89 -6.13 -16.68 0.99
CA ASN A 89 -7.47 -16.27 0.58
C ASN A 89 -7.40 -15.41 -0.69
N ILE A 90 -8.00 -15.90 -1.78
CA ILE A 90 -7.93 -15.21 -3.07
C ILE A 90 -8.53 -13.80 -3.05
N HIS A 91 -9.62 -13.58 -2.30
CA HIS A 91 -10.26 -12.26 -2.20
C HIS A 91 -9.35 -11.26 -1.50
N LYS A 92 -8.77 -11.65 -0.35
CA LYS A 92 -7.82 -10.79 0.38
C LYS A 92 -6.55 -10.55 -0.40
N ASN A 93 -6.04 -11.56 -1.09
CA ASN A 93 -4.87 -11.42 -1.95
C ASN A 93 -5.12 -10.40 -3.07
N THR A 94 -6.30 -10.47 -3.71
CA THR A 94 -6.68 -9.52 -4.76
C THR A 94 -6.77 -8.09 -4.22
N VAL A 95 -7.36 -7.90 -3.04
CA VAL A 95 -7.43 -6.59 -2.38
C VAL A 95 -6.02 -6.09 -2.02
N ALA A 96 -5.16 -6.94 -1.47
CA ALA A 96 -3.78 -6.57 -1.11
C ALA A 96 -2.95 -6.16 -2.34
N LEU A 97 -3.10 -6.86 -3.47
CA LEU A 97 -2.46 -6.50 -4.73
C LEU A 97 -2.98 -5.18 -5.27
N PHE A 98 -4.30 -4.95 -5.23
CA PHE A 98 -4.91 -3.68 -5.59
C PHE A 98 -4.36 -2.53 -4.74
N MET A 99 -4.31 -2.69 -3.40
CA MET A 99 -3.74 -1.69 -2.49
C MET A 99 -2.28 -1.39 -2.86
N SER A 100 -1.46 -2.42 -3.07
CA SER A 100 -0.04 -2.26 -3.43
C SER A 100 0.13 -1.50 -4.75
N GLU A 101 -0.72 -1.75 -5.75
CA GLU A 101 -0.68 -1.05 -7.03
C GLU A 101 -1.11 0.41 -6.91
N VAL A 102 -2.17 0.70 -6.15
CA VAL A 102 -2.63 2.07 -5.88
C VAL A 102 -1.55 2.86 -5.18
N ILE A 103 -0.96 2.32 -4.10
CA ILE A 103 0.14 2.97 -3.38
C ILE A 103 1.29 3.29 -4.34
N GLN A 104 1.70 2.33 -5.18
CA GLN A 104 2.79 2.52 -6.12
C GLN A 104 2.51 3.63 -7.15
N LYS A 105 1.26 3.80 -7.56
CA LYS A 105 0.85 4.85 -8.50
C LYS A 105 0.73 6.22 -7.84
N CYS A 106 0.30 6.29 -6.58
CA CYS A 106 0.18 7.53 -5.84
C CYS A 106 1.53 8.07 -5.36
N LEU A 107 2.46 7.18 -5.01
CA LEU A 107 3.78 7.56 -4.51
C LEU A 107 4.75 7.75 -5.68
N THR A 108 4.96 8.99 -6.08
CA THR A 108 5.86 9.35 -7.20
C THR A 108 7.23 9.81 -6.74
N GLN A 109 7.38 10.21 -5.48
CA GLN A 109 8.62 10.74 -4.92
C GLN A 109 9.12 9.92 -3.72
N PRO A 110 10.44 9.85 -3.50
CA PRO A 110 11.04 9.11 -2.39
C PRO A 110 11.01 9.91 -1.09
N GLU A 111 9.83 10.41 -0.70
CA GLU A 111 9.66 11.15 0.55
C GLU A 111 9.17 10.24 1.65
N ALA A 112 9.84 10.31 2.81
CA ALA A 112 9.41 9.59 4.00
C ALA A 112 8.19 10.27 4.61
N ASN A 113 7.16 9.48 4.89
CA ASN A 113 5.99 9.91 5.64
C ASN A 113 5.65 8.81 6.65
N PRO A 114 6.08 8.95 7.91
CA PRO A 114 5.84 7.94 8.94
C PRO A 114 4.36 7.69 9.21
N ASP A 115 3.52 8.71 9.15
CA ASP A 115 2.08 8.55 9.38
C ASP A 115 1.42 7.73 8.28
N LEU A 116 1.80 8.01 7.02
CA LEU A 116 1.37 7.19 5.89
C LEU A 116 1.90 5.75 6.02
N PHE A 117 3.16 5.57 6.43
CA PHE A 117 3.72 4.22 6.62
C PHE A 117 2.93 3.44 7.67
N ASN A 118 2.65 4.03 8.83
CA ASN A 118 1.88 3.43 9.91
C ASN A 118 0.45 3.07 9.44
N PHE A 119 -0.21 3.99 8.74
CA PHE A 119 -1.53 3.71 8.14
C PHE A 119 -1.49 2.51 7.19
N LEU A 120 -0.48 2.42 6.32
CA LEU A 120 -0.33 1.31 5.38
C LEU A 120 -0.05 -0.01 6.12
N GLU A 121 0.85 -0.03 7.10
CA GLU A 121 1.12 -1.21 7.94
C GLU A 121 -0.16 -1.71 8.60
N ASP A 122 -0.91 -0.81 9.26
CA ASP A 122 -2.17 -1.14 9.91
C ASP A 122 -3.24 -1.63 8.93
N ALA A 123 -3.35 -1.00 7.74
CA ALA A 123 -4.32 -1.40 6.74
C ALA A 123 -4.10 -2.85 6.26
N PHE A 124 -2.85 -3.26 5.99
CA PHE A 124 -2.57 -4.64 5.60
C PHE A 124 -2.83 -5.63 6.75
N ILE A 125 -2.51 -5.28 7.99
CA ILE A 125 -2.80 -6.11 9.17
C ILE A 125 -4.32 -6.26 9.38
N HIS A 126 -5.09 -5.18 9.20
CA HIS A 126 -6.55 -5.21 9.30
C HIS A 126 -7.19 -6.02 8.17
N LEU A 127 -6.69 -5.89 6.93
CA LEU A 127 -7.13 -6.72 5.81
C LEU A 127 -6.91 -8.21 6.12
N ASP A 128 -5.75 -8.57 6.66
CA ASP A 128 -5.44 -9.97 7.02
C ASP A 128 -6.46 -10.55 8.01
N ARG A 129 -6.92 -9.75 8.97
CA ARG A 129 -7.89 -10.14 10.01
C ARG A 129 -9.35 -9.96 9.59
N SER A 130 -9.63 -9.24 8.50
CA SER A 130 -10.99 -8.91 8.06
C SER A 130 -11.78 -10.15 7.64
N LYS A 131 -13.12 -10.08 7.69
CA LYS A 131 -14.02 -11.19 7.30
C LYS A 131 -15.26 -10.65 6.57
N GLY A 132 -15.78 -11.46 5.66
CA GLY A 132 -17.06 -11.23 5.01
C GLY A 132 -17.17 -9.86 4.33
N MET A 133 -18.19 -9.11 4.69
CA MET A 133 -18.48 -7.80 4.09
C MET A 133 -17.38 -6.76 4.33
N VAL A 134 -16.63 -6.85 5.45
CA VAL A 134 -15.49 -5.95 5.71
C VAL A 134 -14.44 -6.14 4.64
N THR A 135 -14.10 -7.39 4.27
CA THR A 135 -13.15 -7.67 3.19
C THR A 135 -13.64 -7.14 1.85
N ALA A 136 -14.93 -7.28 1.55
CA ALA A 136 -15.52 -6.83 0.28
C ALA A 136 -15.47 -5.30 0.12
N ASN A 137 -15.70 -4.55 1.21
CA ASN A 137 -15.70 -3.09 1.21
C ASN A 137 -14.31 -2.47 1.51
N PHE A 138 -13.31 -3.32 1.79
CA PHE A 138 -11.97 -2.85 2.16
C PHE A 138 -11.31 -1.94 1.13
N PRO A 139 -11.44 -2.17 -0.20
CA PRO A 139 -10.90 -1.27 -1.20
C PRO A 139 -11.43 0.16 -1.08
N LEU A 140 -12.73 0.33 -0.85
CA LEU A 140 -13.34 1.66 -0.69
C LEU A 140 -12.83 2.34 0.58
N PHE A 141 -12.89 1.64 1.71
CA PHE A 141 -12.34 2.11 2.99
C PHE A 141 -10.87 2.55 2.84
N PHE A 142 -10.04 1.73 2.19
CA PHE A 142 -8.63 2.02 1.98
C PHE A 142 -8.43 3.29 1.13
N LEU A 143 -9.15 3.41 0.00
CA LEU A 143 -9.02 4.55 -0.89
C LEU A 143 -9.42 5.87 -0.23
N THR A 144 -10.53 5.89 0.51
CA THR A 144 -11.01 7.09 1.20
C THR A 144 -10.02 7.58 2.26
N HIS A 145 -9.43 6.66 3.01
CA HIS A 145 -8.41 7.02 4.01
C HIS A 145 -7.07 7.38 3.38
N LEU A 146 -6.66 6.68 2.31
CA LEU A 146 -5.43 7.00 1.58
C LEU A 146 -5.50 8.39 0.96
N ALA A 147 -6.64 8.78 0.39
CA ALA A 147 -6.87 10.08 -0.23
C ALA A 147 -6.60 11.25 0.74
N HIS A 148 -6.85 11.04 2.04
CA HIS A 148 -6.57 12.01 3.09
C HIS A 148 -5.09 12.43 3.14
N PHE A 149 -4.16 11.48 2.94
CA PHE A 149 -2.72 11.76 2.90
C PHE A 149 -2.28 12.57 1.68
N PHE A 150 -3.14 12.65 0.66
CA PHE A 150 -2.95 13.44 -0.55
C PHE A 150 -3.77 14.74 -0.56
N GLY A 151 -4.33 15.12 0.61
CA GLY A 151 -5.03 16.39 0.79
C GLY A 151 -6.52 16.36 0.42
N PHE A 152 -7.05 15.21 -0.03
CA PHE A 152 -8.47 15.05 -0.29
C PHE A 152 -9.19 14.53 0.96
N ARG A 153 -10.24 15.20 1.39
CA ARG A 153 -11.08 14.81 2.54
C ARG A 153 -12.53 14.73 2.13
N LEU A 154 -13.18 13.62 2.47
CA LEU A 154 -14.63 13.57 2.47
C LEU A 154 -15.14 14.21 3.77
N ASN A 155 -15.99 15.22 3.65
CA ASN A 155 -16.69 15.82 4.77
C ASN A 155 -18.01 15.08 5.00
N ASP A 156 -18.23 14.67 6.24
CA ASP A 156 -19.50 14.05 6.65
C ASP A 156 -20.53 15.12 6.99
N ASN A 157 -20.96 15.87 5.95
CA ASN A 157 -22.02 16.88 6.05
C ASN A 157 -23.33 16.41 5.42
N TYR A 158 -23.51 15.07 5.27
CA TYR A 158 -24.75 14.52 4.72
C TYR A 158 -25.97 14.96 5.53
N SER A 159 -27.01 15.42 4.81
CA SER A 159 -28.33 15.70 5.36
C SER A 159 -29.42 15.44 4.29
N GLU A 160 -30.68 15.42 4.69
CA GLU A 160 -31.79 15.31 3.73
C GLU A 160 -31.81 16.44 2.67
N SER A 161 -31.28 17.62 3.01
CA SER A 161 -31.15 18.75 2.11
C SER A 161 -29.82 18.79 1.35
N GLU A 162 -28.77 18.11 1.83
CA GLU A 162 -27.44 18.02 1.21
C GLU A 162 -27.12 16.56 0.97
N HIS A 163 -27.55 16.01 -0.15
CA HIS A 163 -27.55 14.58 -0.43
C HIS A 163 -26.79 14.20 -1.72
N ILE A 164 -26.26 15.17 -2.46
CA ILE A 164 -25.47 14.95 -3.66
C ILE A 164 -24.00 15.05 -3.29
N LEU A 165 -23.26 13.94 -3.35
CA LEU A 165 -21.83 13.92 -3.04
C LEU A 165 -21.03 14.45 -4.22
N ASP A 166 -20.40 15.62 -4.04
CA ASP A 166 -19.40 16.16 -4.93
C ASP A 166 -18.05 15.45 -4.72
N LEU A 167 -17.60 14.70 -5.73
CA LEU A 167 -16.36 13.94 -5.67
C LEU A 167 -15.11 14.80 -5.89
N GLN A 168 -15.26 16.04 -6.35
CA GLN A 168 -14.15 16.97 -6.52
C GLN A 168 -13.82 17.69 -5.21
N GLU A 169 -14.85 18.17 -4.52
CA GLU A 169 -14.68 18.92 -3.28
C GLU A 169 -14.81 18.04 -2.03
N GLY A 170 -15.31 16.81 -2.16
CA GLY A 170 -15.51 15.87 -1.05
C GLY A 170 -16.58 16.32 -0.06
N VAL A 171 -17.64 16.98 -0.52
CA VAL A 171 -18.73 17.51 0.30
C VAL A 171 -20.08 17.10 -0.26
N PHE A 172 -21.11 17.04 0.60
CA PHE A 172 -22.48 16.88 0.15
C PHE A 172 -23.10 18.25 -0.16
N LEU A 173 -23.79 18.34 -1.30
CA LEU A 173 -24.42 19.54 -1.82
C LEU A 173 -25.93 19.38 -1.96
N PRO A 174 -26.71 20.48 -1.87
CA PRO A 174 -28.15 20.47 -2.12
C PRO A 174 -28.51 20.40 -3.61
N ASN A 175 -27.63 20.82 -4.51
CA ASN A 175 -27.85 20.88 -5.95
C ASN A 175 -26.64 20.28 -6.71
N HIS A 176 -26.88 19.82 -7.94
CA HIS A 176 -25.82 19.30 -8.81
C HIS A 176 -24.73 20.36 -9.04
N PRO A 177 -23.45 20.00 -8.89
CA PRO A 177 -22.33 20.87 -9.25
C PRO A 177 -22.26 21.08 -10.78
N ALA A 178 -21.47 22.06 -11.22
CA ALA A 178 -21.30 22.38 -12.64
C ALA A 178 -20.46 21.35 -13.44
N HIS A 179 -19.93 20.34 -12.79
CA HIS A 179 -19.10 19.26 -13.37
C HIS A 179 -19.77 17.89 -13.22
N PRO A 180 -19.34 16.85 -13.98
CA PRO A 180 -19.97 15.53 -13.96
C PRO A 180 -19.48 14.59 -12.83
N PHE A 181 -18.59 15.05 -11.96
CA PHE A 181 -17.98 14.23 -10.90
C PHE A 181 -18.79 14.32 -9.60
N PHE A 182 -19.96 13.71 -9.57
CA PHE A 182 -20.82 13.64 -8.37
C PHE A 182 -21.58 12.31 -8.32
N LEU A 183 -22.04 11.96 -7.13
CA LEU A 183 -22.92 10.82 -6.88
C LEU A 183 -24.28 11.33 -6.38
N ASP A 184 -25.34 10.84 -7.02
CA ASP A 184 -26.73 11.16 -6.70
C ASP A 184 -27.36 10.12 -5.76
N MET A 185 -28.45 10.46 -5.07
CA MET A 185 -29.25 9.44 -4.37
C MET A 185 -29.80 8.39 -5.36
N PRO A 186 -29.79 7.11 -5.05
CA PRO A 186 -29.44 6.44 -3.78
C PRO A 186 -27.95 6.10 -3.60
N MET A 187 -27.08 6.45 -4.55
CA MET A 187 -25.66 6.03 -4.52
C MET A 187 -24.85 6.73 -3.44
N SER A 188 -25.18 7.99 -3.13
CA SER A 188 -24.49 8.77 -2.09
C SER A 188 -24.73 8.26 -0.66
N THR A 189 -25.83 7.55 -0.42
CA THR A 189 -26.16 6.96 0.89
C THR A 189 -25.50 5.60 1.13
N CYS A 190 -24.82 5.04 0.12
CA CYS A 190 -24.10 3.78 0.20
C CYS A 190 -22.59 3.98 0.36
N ALA A 191 -22.09 5.19 0.28
CA ALA A 191 -20.69 5.55 0.49
C ALA A 191 -20.45 5.89 1.96
#